data_d6259432323709d4113e0107be90f1cf
#
_entry.id   d6259432323709d4113e0107be90f1cf
#
_cell.length_a   1.000
_cell.length_b   1.000
_cell.length_c   1.000
_cell.angle_alpha   90.00
_cell.angle_beta   90.00
_cell.angle_gamma   90.00
#
_symmetry.space_group_name_H-M   'P 1'
#
loop_
_entity.id
_entity.type
_entity.pdbx_description
1 polymer ?
#
loop_
_entity_poly.entity_id
_entity_poly.type
_entity_poly.pdbx_seq_one_letter_code
_entity_poly.pdbx_strand_id
1 'polypeptide(L)'
;MRLQAWPRHANNMIIQDKEFGEVIVRKNALARGVRFSVSTSGRLAMSVPKYTSEFLAKRFLASNRKVIREKLPIKDPKEQRARDYQKKQLMKKAREYLPYRLEYYAKLYGYEYDKCRLSHANTRWGSCSSNRTISLNIGLMKLPEALRDYVIMHELAHLNHMDHSKAFWAEVAMHDKNYKNHEKKLKMFSPGV
;
A
#
# COMPACT_ATOMS: atom_id res chain seq x y z
N MET A 1 12.18 5.01 -16.38
CA MET A 1 11.56 5.69 -15.22
C MET A 1 12.09 5.03 -13.95
N ARG A 2 12.93 5.75 -13.20
CA ARG A 2 13.69 5.19 -12.08
C ARG A 2 12.75 4.87 -10.93
N LEU A 3 12.71 3.60 -10.52
CA LEU A 3 12.24 3.20 -9.20
C LEU A 3 13.01 4.04 -8.18
N GLN A 4 12.34 4.87 -7.42
CA GLN A 4 12.95 5.53 -6.27
C GLN A 4 13.38 4.44 -5.30
N ALA A 5 14.65 4.07 -5.41
CA ALA A 5 15.32 3.29 -4.39
C ALA A 5 15.24 4.10 -3.09
N TRP A 6 14.74 3.50 -2.02
CA TRP A 6 14.93 3.99 -0.67
C TRP A 6 16.40 4.35 -0.48
N PRO A 7 16.72 5.47 0.19
CA PRO A 7 18.10 5.86 0.38
C PRO A 7 18.84 4.69 1.02
N ARG A 8 19.76 4.12 0.28
CA ARG A 8 20.74 3.16 0.81
C ARG A 8 21.65 3.95 1.74
N HIS A 9 21.23 4.12 3.00
CA HIS A 9 22.18 4.56 4.00
C HIS A 9 23.28 3.51 4.06
N ALA A 10 24.51 3.93 3.85
CA ALA A 10 25.72 3.11 3.69
C ALA A 10 26.10 2.19 4.88
N ASN A 11 25.19 2.00 5.86
CA ASN A 11 25.43 1.29 7.12
C ASN A 11 24.35 0.25 7.48
N ASN A 12 23.54 -0.21 6.52
CA ASN A 12 22.55 -1.27 6.77
C ASN A 12 23.12 -2.62 6.37
N MET A 13 22.99 -3.64 7.23
CA MET A 13 23.20 -5.03 6.88
C MET A 13 21.88 -5.81 6.94
N ILE A 14 21.80 -6.92 6.21
CA ILE A 14 20.67 -7.84 6.25
C ILE A 14 21.17 -9.16 6.85
N ILE A 15 20.48 -9.63 7.90
CA ILE A 15 20.72 -10.94 8.49
C ILE A 15 19.59 -11.87 8.03
N GLN A 16 19.94 -13.01 7.48
CA GLN A 16 18.98 -14.09 7.22
C GLN A 16 18.78 -14.90 8.49
N ASP A 17 17.58 -14.88 9.03
CA ASP A 17 17.21 -15.64 10.23
C ASP A 17 16.17 -16.71 9.88
N LYS A 18 16.33 -17.90 10.48
CA LYS A 18 15.45 -19.06 10.19
C LYS A 18 14.00 -18.83 10.60
N GLU A 19 13.77 -18.02 11.64
CA GLU A 19 12.44 -17.77 12.19
C GLU A 19 11.84 -16.47 11.66
N PHE A 20 12.63 -15.39 11.63
CA PHE A 20 12.15 -14.05 11.29
C PHE A 20 12.41 -13.67 9.82
N GLY A 21 13.05 -14.53 9.03
CA GLY A 21 13.43 -14.26 7.65
C GLY A 21 14.49 -13.17 7.54
N GLU A 22 14.28 -12.21 6.66
CA GLU A 22 15.20 -11.07 6.50
C GLU A 22 15.05 -10.06 7.64
N VAL A 23 16.10 -9.90 8.43
CA VAL A 23 16.19 -8.91 9.50
C VAL A 23 17.05 -7.74 9.05
N ILE A 24 16.48 -6.55 8.99
CA ILE A 24 17.18 -5.32 8.60
C ILE A 24 17.92 -4.77 9.82
N VAL A 25 19.24 -4.75 9.78
CA VAL A 25 20.09 -4.20 10.85
C VAL A 25 20.55 -2.79 10.47
N ARG A 26 20.15 -1.80 11.23
CA ARG A 26 20.49 -0.39 11.03
C ARG A 26 21.53 0.03 12.06
N LYS A 27 22.73 0.40 11.61
CA LYS A 27 23.76 0.95 12.48
C LYS A 27 23.48 2.42 12.74
N ASN A 28 23.36 2.79 14.02
CA ASN A 28 23.08 4.15 14.43
C ASN A 28 24.18 4.64 15.40
N ALA A 29 24.82 5.76 15.07
CA ALA A 29 25.89 6.34 15.88
C ALA A 29 25.42 6.82 17.26
N LEU A 30 24.15 7.19 17.38
CA LEU A 30 23.55 7.67 18.64
C LEU A 30 22.92 6.56 19.47
N ALA A 31 22.86 5.34 18.96
CA ALA A 31 22.26 4.22 19.69
C ALA A 31 23.20 3.76 20.83
N ARG A 32 22.71 3.79 22.05
CA ARG A 32 23.38 3.25 23.25
C ARG A 32 23.06 1.78 23.53
N GLY A 33 22.13 1.19 22.74
CA GLY A 33 21.68 -0.19 22.90
C GLY A 33 20.97 -0.70 21.66
N VAL A 34 20.49 -1.95 21.74
CA VAL A 34 19.74 -2.59 20.66
C VAL A 34 18.26 -2.32 20.81
N ARG A 35 17.61 -1.90 19.71
CA ARG A 35 16.16 -1.70 19.65
C ARG A 35 15.59 -2.50 18.48
N PHE A 36 14.56 -3.28 18.77
CA PHE A 36 13.79 -4.00 17.75
C PHE A 36 12.55 -3.21 17.35
N SER A 37 12.19 -3.29 16.09
CA SER A 37 10.97 -2.68 15.50
C SER A 37 10.47 -3.53 14.36
N VAL A 38 9.21 -3.35 13.96
CA VAL A 38 8.67 -3.95 12.76
C VAL A 38 8.47 -2.86 11.73
N SER A 39 8.96 -3.09 10.51
CA SER A 39 8.76 -2.19 9.39
C SER A 39 7.29 -2.21 8.94
N THR A 40 6.87 -1.22 8.16
CA THR A 40 5.53 -1.17 7.55
C THR A 40 5.22 -2.39 6.67
N SER A 41 6.26 -3.06 6.17
CA SER A 41 6.13 -4.33 5.42
C SER A 41 6.04 -5.57 6.33
N GLY A 42 6.02 -5.41 7.66
CA GLY A 42 5.97 -6.53 8.61
C GLY A 42 7.32 -7.22 8.83
N ARG A 43 8.43 -6.69 8.29
CA ARG A 43 9.78 -7.25 8.51
C ARG A 43 10.38 -6.77 9.81
N LEU A 44 11.08 -7.66 10.48
CA LEU A 44 11.86 -7.30 11.67
C LEU A 44 13.00 -6.36 11.29
N ALA A 45 13.14 -5.29 12.02
CA ALA A 45 14.27 -4.38 11.93
C ALA A 45 14.92 -4.25 13.31
N MET A 46 16.24 -4.13 13.33
CA MET A 46 17.04 -3.95 14.54
C MET A 46 17.94 -2.73 14.38
N SER A 47 17.86 -1.79 15.30
CA SER A 47 18.79 -0.67 15.40
C SER A 47 19.86 -1.01 16.42
N VAL A 48 21.13 -0.88 16.04
CA VAL A 48 22.30 -1.24 16.85
C VAL A 48 23.31 -0.11 16.85
N PRO A 49 24.21 -0.04 17.86
CA PRO A 49 25.35 0.88 17.86
C PRO A 49 26.21 0.74 16.61
N LYS A 50 26.84 1.83 16.15
CA LYS A 50 27.61 1.92 14.91
C LYS A 50 28.67 0.81 14.72
N TYR A 51 29.30 0.42 15.79
CA TYR A 51 30.41 -0.56 15.79
C TYR A 51 29.96 -2.01 16.03
N THR A 52 28.66 -2.29 16.05
CA THR A 52 28.14 -3.64 16.24
C THR A 52 28.52 -4.52 15.04
N SER A 53 29.23 -5.64 15.29
CA SER A 53 29.54 -6.65 14.29
C SER A 53 28.30 -7.46 13.92
N GLU A 54 28.32 -8.13 12.76
CA GLU A 54 27.24 -9.04 12.36
C GLU A 54 27.05 -10.19 13.36
N PHE A 55 28.15 -10.74 13.87
CA PHE A 55 28.12 -11.79 14.89
C PHE A 55 27.38 -11.33 16.14
N LEU A 56 27.69 -10.14 16.63
CA LEU A 56 27.05 -9.58 17.81
C LEU A 56 25.56 -9.28 17.57
N ALA A 57 25.22 -8.79 16.38
CA ALA A 57 23.84 -8.56 15.99
C ALA A 57 23.04 -9.87 15.95
N LYS A 58 23.59 -10.95 15.38
CA LYS A 58 22.99 -12.29 15.40
C LYS A 58 22.81 -12.83 16.84
N ARG A 59 23.78 -12.60 17.71
CA ARG A 59 23.69 -12.99 19.13
C ARG A 59 22.59 -12.23 19.85
N PHE A 60 22.46 -10.93 19.66
CA PHE A 60 21.36 -10.12 20.23
C PHE A 60 20.00 -10.60 19.73
N LEU A 61 19.88 -10.89 18.43
CA LEU A 61 18.65 -11.44 17.86
C LEU A 61 18.28 -12.76 18.54
N ALA A 62 19.24 -13.68 18.66
CA ALA A 62 19.02 -14.98 19.28
C ALA A 62 18.61 -14.87 20.77
N SER A 63 19.24 -14.00 21.54
CA SER A 63 18.94 -13.81 22.96
C SER A 63 17.57 -13.17 23.23
N ASN A 64 16.99 -12.47 22.24
CA ASN A 64 15.75 -11.74 22.41
C ASN A 64 14.55 -12.35 21.66
N ARG A 65 14.68 -13.57 21.12
CA ARG A 65 13.61 -14.22 20.32
C ARG A 65 12.25 -14.25 21.03
N LYS A 66 12.23 -14.64 22.31
CA LYS A 66 11.01 -14.68 23.11
C LYS A 66 10.32 -13.32 23.20
N VAL A 67 11.08 -12.29 23.55
CA VAL A 67 10.57 -10.90 23.67
C VAL A 67 10.09 -10.37 22.32
N ILE A 68 10.81 -10.70 21.24
CA ILE A 68 10.45 -10.30 19.88
C ILE A 68 9.10 -10.90 19.48
N ARG A 69 8.88 -12.22 19.71
CA ARG A 69 7.61 -12.90 19.42
C ARG A 69 6.43 -12.29 20.20
N GLU A 70 6.64 -12.02 21.49
CA GLU A 70 5.57 -11.56 22.39
C GLU A 70 5.19 -10.11 22.16
N LYS A 71 6.15 -9.25 21.80
CA LYS A 71 5.94 -7.79 21.77
C LYS A 71 5.82 -7.21 20.37
N LEU A 72 6.25 -7.94 19.33
CA LEU A 72 6.26 -7.40 17.98
C LEU A 72 5.33 -8.21 17.06
N PRO A 73 4.45 -7.54 16.31
CA PRO A 73 3.54 -8.19 15.36
C PRO A 73 4.29 -8.61 14.09
N ILE A 74 5.24 -9.55 14.23
CA ILE A 74 6.01 -10.08 13.12
C ILE A 74 5.15 -11.07 12.36
N LYS A 75 5.08 -10.91 11.05
CA LYS A 75 4.38 -11.83 10.17
C LYS A 75 5.28 -13.02 9.83
N ASP A 76 4.68 -14.22 9.75
CA ASP A 76 5.38 -15.39 9.26
C ASP A 76 6.01 -15.08 7.88
N PRO A 77 7.31 -15.37 7.67
CA PRO A 77 7.96 -15.17 6.39
C PRO A 77 7.25 -15.86 5.20
N LYS A 78 6.63 -17.02 5.44
CA LYS A 78 5.84 -17.72 4.41
C LYS A 78 4.59 -16.94 4.05
N GLU A 79 3.83 -16.46 5.05
CA GLU A 79 2.67 -15.61 4.83
C GLU A 79 3.04 -14.31 4.14
N GLN A 80 4.17 -13.70 4.52
CA GLN A 80 4.63 -12.47 3.89
C GLN A 80 4.96 -12.68 2.40
N ARG A 81 5.66 -13.78 2.05
CA ARG A 81 5.94 -14.13 0.65
C ARG A 81 4.65 -14.37 -0.15
N ALA A 82 3.66 -15.06 0.44
CA ALA A 82 2.37 -15.28 -0.18
C ALA A 82 1.64 -13.96 -0.46
N ARG A 83 1.64 -13.04 0.50
CA ARG A 83 1.05 -11.69 0.34
C ARG A 83 1.79 -10.87 -0.72
N ASP A 84 3.11 -10.88 -0.72
CA ASP A 84 3.92 -10.16 -1.72
C ASP A 84 3.65 -10.73 -3.13
N TYR A 85 3.49 -12.06 -3.26
CA TYR A 85 3.10 -12.71 -4.51
C TYR A 85 1.70 -12.28 -4.97
N GLN A 86 0.71 -12.33 -4.07
CA GLN A 86 -0.66 -11.88 -4.37
C GLN A 86 -0.69 -10.41 -4.80
N LYS A 87 0.02 -9.55 -4.09
CA LYS A 87 0.16 -8.13 -4.43
C LYS A 87 0.76 -7.94 -5.82
N LYS A 88 1.78 -8.73 -6.17
CA LYS A 88 2.40 -8.69 -7.51
C LYS A 88 1.40 -9.11 -8.60
N GLN A 89 0.60 -10.15 -8.35
CA GLN A 89 -0.45 -10.59 -9.29
C GLN A 89 -1.56 -9.55 -9.45
N LEU A 90 -2.02 -8.95 -8.35
CA LEU A 90 -3.01 -7.88 -8.40
C LEU A 90 -2.47 -6.65 -9.15
N MET A 91 -1.21 -6.27 -8.93
CA MET A 91 -0.57 -5.17 -9.64
C MET A 91 -0.53 -5.43 -11.15
N LYS A 92 -0.23 -6.66 -11.59
CA LYS A 92 -0.24 -7.03 -13.00
C LYS A 92 -1.64 -6.83 -13.60
N LYS A 93 -2.66 -7.45 -13.00
CA LYS A 93 -4.06 -7.31 -13.44
C LYS A 93 -4.53 -5.85 -13.44
N ALA A 94 -4.18 -5.09 -12.40
CA ALA A 94 -4.57 -3.68 -12.27
C ALA A 94 -3.95 -2.81 -13.37
N ARG A 95 -2.70 -3.07 -13.78
CA ARG A 95 -2.03 -2.34 -14.88
C ARG A 95 -2.73 -2.53 -16.22
N GLU A 96 -3.24 -3.72 -16.46
CA GLU A 96 -3.91 -4.07 -17.71
C GLU A 96 -5.36 -3.53 -17.76
N TYR A 97 -6.04 -3.47 -16.62
CA TYR A 97 -7.47 -3.18 -16.56
C TYR A 97 -7.80 -1.75 -16.11
N LEU A 98 -7.25 -1.28 -14.99
CA LEU A 98 -7.72 -0.05 -14.34
C LEU A 98 -7.48 1.23 -15.17
N PRO A 99 -6.31 1.44 -15.83
CA PRO A 99 -6.12 2.60 -16.67
C PRO A 99 -7.06 2.62 -17.87
N TYR A 100 -7.28 1.45 -18.49
CA TYR A 100 -8.21 1.32 -19.62
C TYR A 100 -9.66 1.63 -19.19
N ARG A 101 -10.09 1.10 -18.03
CA ARG A 101 -11.46 1.33 -17.53
C ARG A 101 -11.66 2.78 -17.11
N LEU A 102 -10.66 3.42 -16.51
CA LEU A 102 -10.67 4.85 -16.21
C LEU A 102 -10.82 5.68 -17.47
N GLU A 103 -10.01 5.40 -18.47
CA GLU A 103 -10.04 6.09 -19.77
C GLU A 103 -11.39 5.93 -20.46
N TYR A 104 -11.97 4.73 -20.42
CA TYR A 104 -13.30 4.46 -20.96
C TYR A 104 -14.37 5.39 -20.35
N TYR A 105 -14.43 5.49 -19.00
CA TYR A 105 -15.41 6.35 -18.34
C TYR A 105 -15.09 7.84 -18.49
N ALA A 106 -13.81 8.20 -18.52
CA ALA A 106 -13.41 9.58 -18.77
C ALA A 106 -13.92 10.05 -20.14
N LYS A 107 -13.72 9.26 -21.19
CA LYS A 107 -14.23 9.58 -22.53
C LYS A 107 -15.76 9.56 -22.62
N LEU A 108 -16.39 8.57 -22.00
CA LEU A 108 -17.84 8.42 -22.03
C LEU A 108 -18.57 9.63 -21.42
N TYR A 109 -18.00 10.22 -20.37
CA TYR A 109 -18.61 11.30 -19.60
C TYR A 109 -17.92 12.66 -19.79
N GLY A 110 -16.92 12.76 -20.67
CA GLY A 110 -16.24 14.01 -20.99
C GLY A 110 -15.30 14.53 -19.90
N TYR A 111 -14.72 13.64 -19.09
CA TYR A 111 -13.72 14.02 -18.09
C TYR A 111 -12.32 14.06 -18.69
N GLU A 112 -11.54 15.04 -18.27
CA GLU A 112 -10.12 15.16 -18.60
C GLU A 112 -9.30 15.02 -17.32
N TYR A 113 -8.30 14.16 -17.32
CA TYR A 113 -7.34 13.97 -16.24
C TYR A 113 -5.91 13.94 -16.77
N ASP A 114 -4.93 14.36 -15.96
CA ASP A 114 -3.54 14.44 -16.42
C ASP A 114 -2.81 13.09 -16.29
N LYS A 115 -3.04 12.38 -15.19
CA LYS A 115 -2.30 11.15 -14.89
C LYS A 115 -3.15 10.13 -14.15
N CYS A 116 -2.98 8.86 -14.54
CA CYS A 116 -3.45 7.71 -13.77
C CYS A 116 -2.28 7.07 -13.04
N ARG A 117 -2.44 6.80 -11.74
CA ARG A 117 -1.46 6.09 -10.90
C ARG A 117 -2.11 4.89 -10.24
N LEU A 118 -1.35 3.81 -10.09
CA LEU A 118 -1.75 2.67 -9.29
C LEU A 118 -1.13 2.76 -7.90
N SER A 119 -1.93 2.53 -6.89
CA SER A 119 -1.55 2.58 -5.48
C SER A 119 -1.86 1.25 -4.77
N HIS A 120 -1.31 1.07 -3.58
CA HIS A 120 -1.60 -0.04 -2.67
C HIS A 120 -1.82 0.47 -1.25
N ALA A 121 -2.50 1.61 -1.13
CA ALA A 121 -2.85 2.21 0.15
C ALA A 121 -3.78 1.28 0.95
N ASN A 122 -3.63 1.25 2.27
CA ASN A 122 -4.45 0.37 3.12
C ASN A 122 -5.80 0.99 3.49
N THR A 123 -6.01 2.29 3.25
CA THR A 123 -7.15 3.05 3.80
C THR A 123 -8.09 3.64 2.76
N ARG A 124 -7.71 3.65 1.47
CA ARG A 124 -8.51 4.26 0.40
C ARG A 124 -8.51 3.45 -0.87
N TRP A 125 -9.64 3.41 -1.57
CA TRP A 125 -9.81 2.73 -2.85
C TRP A 125 -9.30 3.55 -4.03
N GLY A 126 -9.38 4.88 -3.93
CA GLY A 126 -8.88 5.82 -4.91
C GLY A 126 -8.56 7.17 -4.29
N SER A 127 -8.10 8.10 -5.09
CA SER A 127 -8.01 9.52 -4.79
C SER A 127 -7.81 10.33 -6.04
N CYS A 128 -8.41 11.52 -6.11
CA CYS A 128 -8.14 12.54 -7.08
C CYS A 128 -7.42 13.71 -6.41
N SER A 129 -6.41 14.27 -7.05
CA SER A 129 -5.69 15.46 -6.57
C SER A 129 -6.08 16.71 -7.35
N SER A 130 -5.83 17.90 -6.77
CA SER A 130 -6.02 19.19 -7.44
C SER A 130 -5.24 19.31 -8.76
N ASN A 131 -4.16 18.54 -8.93
CA ASN A 131 -3.38 18.45 -10.16
C ASN A 131 -3.97 17.41 -11.12
N ARG A 132 -5.28 17.13 -11.06
CA ARG A 132 -5.98 16.20 -11.95
C ARG A 132 -5.32 14.82 -12.07
N THR A 133 -4.60 14.38 -11.02
CA THR A 133 -4.01 13.04 -10.96
C THR A 133 -4.95 12.09 -10.21
N ILE A 134 -5.41 11.06 -10.89
CA ILE A 134 -6.24 10.00 -10.31
C ILE A 134 -5.37 8.82 -9.89
N SER A 135 -5.49 8.41 -8.64
CA SER A 135 -4.81 7.23 -8.10
C SER A 135 -5.84 6.15 -7.80
N LEU A 136 -5.67 4.96 -8.37
CA LEU A 136 -6.56 3.81 -8.17
C LEU A 136 -5.83 2.71 -7.41
N ASN A 137 -6.49 2.15 -6.41
CA ASN A 137 -5.91 1.07 -5.61
C ASN A 137 -5.97 -0.26 -6.36
N ILE A 138 -4.87 -1.01 -6.38
CA ILE A 138 -4.82 -2.35 -6.98
C ILE A 138 -5.79 -3.33 -6.32
N GLY A 139 -6.18 -3.08 -5.07
CA GLY A 139 -7.21 -3.82 -4.35
C GLY A 139 -8.59 -3.77 -5.03
N LEU A 140 -8.84 -2.79 -5.90
CA LEU A 140 -10.04 -2.73 -6.73
C LEU A 140 -10.23 -4.01 -7.55
N MET A 141 -9.15 -4.69 -7.91
CA MET A 141 -9.22 -5.96 -8.65
C MET A 141 -9.83 -7.12 -7.85
N LYS A 142 -10.04 -6.95 -6.54
CA LYS A 142 -10.75 -7.91 -5.67
C LYS A 142 -12.25 -7.64 -5.62
N LEU A 143 -12.70 -6.47 -6.05
CA LEU A 143 -14.09 -6.06 -6.00
C LEU A 143 -14.89 -6.59 -7.19
N PRO A 144 -16.21 -6.79 -7.03
CA PRO A 144 -17.14 -6.91 -8.15
C PRO A 144 -17.01 -5.71 -9.11
N GLU A 145 -17.26 -5.94 -10.40
CA GLU A 145 -17.10 -4.91 -11.43
C GLU A 145 -17.90 -3.64 -11.11
N ALA A 146 -19.17 -3.77 -10.74
CA ALA A 146 -20.01 -2.63 -10.40
C ALA A 146 -19.44 -1.73 -9.28
N LEU A 147 -18.80 -2.32 -8.25
CA LEU A 147 -18.16 -1.54 -7.18
C LEU A 147 -16.85 -0.91 -7.65
N ARG A 148 -16.13 -1.56 -8.53
CA ARG A 148 -14.92 -1.06 -9.17
C ARG A 148 -15.22 0.17 -10.02
N ASP A 149 -16.26 0.06 -10.85
CA ASP A 149 -16.74 1.14 -11.70
C ASP A 149 -17.25 2.33 -10.89
N TYR A 150 -18.01 2.05 -9.83
CA TYR A 150 -18.44 3.08 -8.88
C TYR A 150 -17.27 3.88 -8.31
N VAL A 151 -16.19 3.22 -7.88
CA VAL A 151 -14.99 3.92 -7.37
C VAL A 151 -14.33 4.74 -8.48
N ILE A 152 -14.22 4.22 -9.68
CA ILE A 152 -13.63 4.96 -10.81
C ILE A 152 -14.46 6.22 -11.12
N MET A 153 -15.78 6.12 -11.17
CA MET A 153 -16.67 7.26 -11.40
C MET A 153 -16.64 8.27 -10.25
N HIS A 154 -16.52 7.80 -9.00
CA HIS A 154 -16.34 8.65 -7.83
C HIS A 154 -15.06 9.50 -7.93
N GLU A 155 -13.94 8.88 -8.34
CA GLU A 155 -12.67 9.62 -8.51
C GLU A 155 -12.71 10.56 -9.72
N LEU A 156 -13.44 10.23 -10.78
CA LEU A 156 -13.66 11.13 -11.92
C LEU A 156 -14.50 12.35 -11.52
N ALA A 157 -15.56 12.16 -10.73
CA ALA A 157 -16.39 13.28 -10.25
C ALA A 157 -15.59 14.29 -9.41
N HIS A 158 -14.54 13.85 -8.73
CA HIS A 158 -13.61 14.75 -8.02
C HIS A 158 -12.83 15.71 -8.94
N LEU A 159 -12.76 15.46 -10.25
CA LEU A 159 -12.16 16.42 -11.18
C LEU A 159 -12.95 17.73 -11.28
N ASN A 160 -14.28 17.68 -11.04
CA ASN A 160 -15.15 18.84 -11.04
C ASN A 160 -15.47 19.33 -9.61
N HIS A 161 -15.55 18.41 -8.65
CA HIS A 161 -15.93 18.71 -7.26
C HIS A 161 -14.95 18.03 -6.30
N MET A 162 -14.01 18.81 -5.73
CA MET A 162 -12.97 18.28 -4.83
C MET A 162 -13.53 17.89 -3.45
N ASP A 163 -14.73 18.32 -3.10
CA ASP A 163 -15.43 17.97 -1.87
C ASP A 163 -16.60 17.01 -2.13
N HIS A 164 -17.19 16.46 -1.09
CA HIS A 164 -18.39 15.61 -1.18
C HIS A 164 -19.66 16.43 -0.98
N SER A 165 -19.78 17.59 -1.63
CA SER A 165 -20.92 18.47 -1.62
C SER A 165 -22.17 17.83 -2.28
N LYS A 166 -23.31 18.52 -2.20
CA LYS A 166 -24.53 18.09 -2.91
C LYS A 166 -24.30 18.02 -4.43
N ALA A 167 -23.48 18.93 -4.99
CA ALA A 167 -23.14 18.95 -6.40
C ALA A 167 -22.32 17.70 -6.80
N PHE A 168 -21.33 17.32 -5.98
CA PHE A 168 -20.57 16.08 -6.19
C PHE A 168 -21.49 14.85 -6.24
N TRP A 169 -22.37 14.69 -5.24
CA TRP A 169 -23.26 13.54 -5.22
C TRP A 169 -24.31 13.55 -6.33
N ALA A 170 -24.74 14.73 -6.78
CA ALA A 170 -25.61 14.85 -7.95
C ALA A 170 -24.91 14.36 -9.21
N GLU A 171 -23.63 14.72 -9.41
CA GLU A 171 -22.82 14.25 -10.53
C GLU A 171 -22.58 12.74 -10.49
N VAL A 172 -22.20 12.18 -9.33
CA VAL A 172 -22.08 10.73 -9.17
C VAL A 172 -23.40 10.02 -9.49
N ALA A 173 -24.55 10.57 -9.05
CA ALA A 173 -25.86 9.99 -9.33
C ALA A 173 -26.26 10.02 -10.81
N MET A 174 -25.75 10.96 -11.60
CA MET A 174 -25.97 10.98 -13.05
C MET A 174 -25.33 9.78 -13.75
N HIS A 175 -24.16 9.35 -13.26
CA HIS A 175 -23.39 8.26 -13.85
C HIS A 175 -23.69 6.90 -13.23
N ASP A 176 -24.04 6.86 -11.96
CA ASP A 176 -24.43 5.64 -11.23
C ASP A 176 -25.68 5.87 -10.40
N LYS A 177 -26.84 5.56 -10.94
CA LYS A 177 -28.14 5.69 -10.24
C LYS A 177 -28.22 4.87 -8.95
N ASN A 178 -27.38 3.85 -8.84
CA ASN A 178 -27.35 2.95 -7.66
C ASN A 178 -26.20 3.26 -6.68
N TYR A 179 -25.57 4.42 -6.80
CA TYR A 179 -24.35 4.79 -6.07
C TYR A 179 -24.48 4.62 -4.54
N LYS A 180 -25.65 4.94 -3.94
CA LYS A 180 -25.87 4.77 -2.49
C LYS A 180 -25.74 3.32 -2.04
N ASN A 181 -26.22 2.38 -2.86
CA ASN A 181 -26.09 0.95 -2.58
C ASN A 181 -24.64 0.48 -2.80
N HIS A 182 -23.97 1.00 -3.84
CA HIS A 182 -22.55 0.70 -4.10
C HIS A 182 -21.68 1.25 -2.98
N GLU A 183 -21.90 2.47 -2.51
CA GLU A 183 -21.20 3.04 -1.35
C GLU A 183 -21.39 2.18 -0.09
N LYS A 184 -22.63 1.76 0.19
CA LYS A 184 -22.93 0.88 1.33
C LYS A 184 -22.24 -0.47 1.22
N LYS A 185 -22.27 -1.10 0.04
CA LYS A 185 -21.60 -2.38 -0.21
C LYS A 185 -20.08 -2.27 -0.13
N LEU A 186 -19.51 -1.16 -0.62
CA LEU A 186 -18.06 -0.92 -0.59
C LEU A 186 -17.50 -0.89 0.85
N LYS A 187 -18.31 -0.45 1.84
CA LYS A 187 -17.92 -0.46 3.26
C LYS A 187 -17.73 -1.86 3.85
N MET A 188 -18.22 -2.90 3.17
CA MET A 188 -18.01 -4.30 3.57
C MET A 188 -16.63 -4.83 3.15
N PHE A 189 -15.89 -4.08 2.36
CA PHE A 189 -14.57 -4.45 1.84
C PHE A 189 -13.48 -3.53 2.39
N SER A 190 -12.25 -4.03 2.43
CA SER A 190 -11.07 -3.26 2.82
C SER A 190 -10.11 -3.13 1.63
N PRO A 191 -9.54 -1.93 1.36
CA PRO A 191 -8.61 -1.71 0.26
C PRO A 191 -7.24 -2.37 0.47
N GLY A 192 -6.92 -2.82 1.67
CA GLY A 192 -5.65 -3.47 2.00
C GLY A 192 -5.35 -4.72 1.15
N VAL A 193 -4.08 -4.86 0.74
CA VAL A 193 -3.58 -5.95 -0.12
C VAL A 193 -2.44 -6.67 0.57
#